data_3deeb9362434dcf1d230b02b95558277
#
_entry.id   3deeb9362434dcf1d230b02b95558277
#
_cell.length_a   1.000
_cell.length_b   1.000
_cell.length_c   1.000
_cell.angle_alpha   90.00
_cell.angle_beta   90.00
_cell.angle_gamma   90.00
#
_symmetry.space_group_name_H-M   'P 1'
#
loop_
_entity.id
_entity.type
_entity.pdbx_description
1 polymer ?
#
loop_
_entity_poly.entity_id
_entity_poly.type
_entity_poly.pdbx_seq_one_letter_code
_entity_poly.pdbx_strand_id
1 'polypeptide(L)'
;MSMDLIANLAYIAAAVLFIFGLKMLGHPNTARRGNLLSAVGMFIAVVAGLTAEEIVSYEHIIGGIMVGAIIGALVARMVAMTSMPEMVALFNGSGGSASLLVGWGTLYGGDVSTFTAFTVVLAILIGGITCTGSIIAYAKLSESLGPFPFPSAAKPFPGQRIVNSILLIAMLASGIQFCMEPSIDSQWLYAVLGLALMLGVMAVIPIGGADM
;
A
#
# COMPACT_ATOMS: atom_id res chain seq x y z
N MET A 1 -9.69 -32.77 -4.09
CA MET A 1 -9.45 -31.58 -3.25
C MET A 1 -9.97 -30.42 -4.08
N SER A 2 -10.92 -29.62 -3.59
CA SER A 2 -11.46 -28.48 -4.37
C SER A 2 -10.33 -27.46 -4.61
N MET A 3 -10.36 -26.75 -5.74
CA MET A 3 -9.39 -25.70 -6.07
C MET A 3 -9.32 -24.66 -4.95
N ASP A 4 -10.47 -24.30 -4.36
CA ASP A 4 -10.56 -23.37 -3.25
C ASP A 4 -9.78 -23.84 -2.00
N LEU A 5 -9.81 -25.14 -1.71
CA LEU A 5 -9.04 -25.68 -0.58
C LEU A 5 -7.53 -25.56 -0.82
N ILE A 6 -7.08 -25.80 -2.06
CA ILE A 6 -5.67 -25.64 -2.43
C ILE A 6 -5.25 -24.20 -2.32
N ALA A 7 -6.06 -23.25 -2.84
CA ALA A 7 -5.78 -21.82 -2.75
C ALA A 7 -5.71 -21.34 -1.30
N ASN A 8 -6.66 -21.74 -0.46
CA ASN A 8 -6.67 -21.39 0.97
C ASN A 8 -5.44 -21.94 1.70
N LEU A 9 -5.03 -23.17 1.44
CA LEU A 9 -3.81 -23.74 2.02
C LEU A 9 -2.56 -23.00 1.54
N ALA A 10 -2.51 -22.58 0.26
CA ALA A 10 -1.43 -21.78 -0.29
C ALA A 10 -1.36 -20.39 0.38
N TYR A 11 -2.50 -19.74 0.62
CA TYR A 11 -2.55 -18.47 1.36
C TYR A 11 -2.07 -18.61 2.80
N ILE A 12 -2.45 -19.69 3.49
CA ILE A 12 -1.96 -19.97 4.85
C ILE A 12 -0.43 -20.17 4.83
N ALA A 13 0.08 -20.97 3.89
CA ALA A 13 1.52 -21.16 3.74
C ALA A 13 2.26 -19.84 3.44
N ALA A 14 1.72 -19.03 2.54
CA ALA A 14 2.25 -17.70 2.23
C ALA A 14 2.29 -16.80 3.47
N ALA A 15 1.21 -16.74 4.25
CA ALA A 15 1.13 -15.96 5.48
C ALA A 15 2.18 -16.40 6.52
N VAL A 16 2.36 -17.71 6.70
CA VAL A 16 3.40 -18.26 7.58
C VAL A 16 4.79 -17.85 7.11
N LEU A 17 5.08 -17.96 5.82
CA LEU A 17 6.36 -17.54 5.25
C LEU A 17 6.61 -16.03 5.44
N PHE A 18 5.58 -15.18 5.31
CA PHE A 18 5.68 -13.74 5.58
C PHE A 18 6.00 -13.47 7.04
N ILE A 19 5.30 -14.10 7.99
CA ILE A 19 5.53 -13.91 9.43
C ILE A 19 6.97 -14.28 9.79
N PHE A 20 7.44 -15.45 9.34
CA PHE A 20 8.83 -15.87 9.58
C PHE A 20 9.83 -14.98 8.86
N GLY A 21 9.55 -14.57 7.63
CA GLY A 21 10.37 -13.66 6.87
C GLY A 21 10.56 -12.33 7.59
N LEU A 22 9.47 -11.70 8.03
CA LEU A 22 9.50 -10.44 8.81
C LEU A 22 10.27 -10.60 10.13
N LYS A 23 10.08 -11.71 10.85
CA LYS A 23 10.85 -12.00 12.07
C LYS A 23 12.35 -12.07 11.78
N MET A 24 12.74 -12.71 10.68
CA MET A 24 14.15 -12.83 10.29
C MET A 24 14.77 -11.53 9.80
N LEU A 25 13.99 -10.60 9.26
CA LEU A 25 14.43 -9.26 8.85
C LEU A 25 14.90 -8.41 10.03
N GLY A 26 14.43 -8.67 11.25
CA GLY A 26 14.83 -7.95 12.45
C GLY A 26 16.30 -8.17 12.87
N HIS A 27 17.04 -9.11 12.27
CA HIS A 27 18.43 -9.38 12.60
C HIS A 27 19.33 -9.36 11.36
N PRO A 28 20.45 -8.63 11.36
CA PRO A 28 21.36 -8.48 10.21
C PRO A 28 21.83 -9.83 9.63
N ASN A 29 22.12 -10.81 10.48
CA ASN A 29 22.63 -12.12 10.05
C ASN A 29 21.60 -12.99 9.32
N THR A 30 20.31 -12.74 9.53
CA THR A 30 19.20 -13.50 8.94
C THR A 30 18.39 -12.70 7.92
N ALA A 31 18.58 -11.38 7.84
CA ALA A 31 17.78 -10.48 7.02
C ALA A 31 17.71 -10.90 5.54
N ARG A 32 18.83 -11.33 4.94
CA ARG A 32 18.86 -11.79 3.56
C ARG A 32 17.98 -13.04 3.33
N ARG A 33 17.99 -13.97 4.28
CA ARG A 33 17.14 -15.18 4.22
C ARG A 33 15.68 -14.83 4.48
N GLY A 34 15.42 -13.90 5.40
CA GLY A 34 14.09 -13.38 5.69
C GLY A 34 13.45 -12.75 4.47
N ASN A 35 14.22 -11.93 3.74
CA ASN A 35 13.74 -11.31 2.50
C ASN A 35 13.41 -12.36 1.41
N LEU A 36 14.26 -13.37 1.25
CA LEU A 36 13.97 -14.47 0.32
C LEU A 36 12.72 -15.24 0.71
N LEU A 37 12.54 -15.53 2.00
CA LEU A 37 11.37 -16.23 2.53
C LEU A 37 10.07 -15.46 2.27
N SER A 38 10.10 -14.13 2.49
CA SER A 38 8.98 -13.24 2.18
C SER A 38 8.69 -13.20 0.68
N ALA A 39 9.72 -13.16 -0.17
CA ALA A 39 9.55 -13.18 -1.61
C ALA A 39 8.90 -14.50 -2.11
N VAL A 40 9.30 -15.64 -1.54
CA VAL A 40 8.67 -16.95 -1.84
C VAL A 40 7.21 -16.95 -1.38
N GLY A 41 6.92 -16.43 -0.17
CA GLY A 41 5.54 -16.27 0.31
C GLY A 41 4.68 -15.41 -0.63
N MET A 42 5.21 -14.27 -1.09
CA MET A 42 4.55 -13.42 -2.08
C MET A 42 4.27 -14.16 -3.38
N PHE A 43 5.26 -14.89 -3.91
CA PHE A 43 5.09 -15.65 -5.14
C PHE A 43 3.99 -16.70 -5.01
N ILE A 44 3.95 -17.45 -3.90
CA ILE A 44 2.88 -18.42 -3.63
C ILE A 44 1.52 -17.74 -3.56
N ALA A 45 1.40 -16.61 -2.86
CA ALA A 45 0.14 -15.88 -2.76
C ALA A 45 -0.36 -15.37 -4.13
N VAL A 46 0.54 -14.83 -4.96
CA VAL A 46 0.21 -14.37 -6.32
C VAL A 46 -0.26 -15.53 -7.19
N VAL A 47 0.46 -16.66 -7.19
CA VAL A 47 0.07 -17.84 -7.97
C VAL A 47 -1.28 -18.37 -7.49
N ALA A 48 -1.50 -18.46 -6.18
CA ALA A 48 -2.78 -18.90 -5.62
C ALA A 48 -3.93 -17.97 -6.04
N GLY A 49 -3.74 -16.65 -5.98
CA GLY A 49 -4.75 -15.67 -6.44
C GLY A 49 -5.07 -15.82 -7.92
N LEU A 50 -4.05 -15.96 -8.77
CA LEU A 50 -4.22 -16.13 -10.22
C LEU A 50 -4.93 -17.43 -10.60
N THR A 51 -4.91 -18.46 -9.73
CA THR A 51 -5.57 -19.75 -10.00
C THR A 51 -6.94 -19.87 -9.36
N ALA A 52 -7.25 -19.06 -8.33
CA ALA A 52 -8.49 -19.13 -7.57
C ALA A 52 -9.60 -18.23 -8.15
N GLU A 53 -9.22 -17.13 -8.80
CA GLU A 53 -10.16 -16.15 -9.35
C GLU A 53 -10.48 -16.44 -10.81
N GLU A 54 -11.73 -16.17 -11.24
CA GLU A 54 -12.11 -16.17 -12.66
C GLU A 54 -11.53 -14.93 -13.35
N ILE A 55 -10.28 -15.03 -13.79
CA ILE A 55 -9.54 -13.92 -14.40
C ILE A 55 -9.94 -13.78 -15.85
N VAL A 56 -10.49 -12.61 -16.21
CA VAL A 56 -10.98 -12.30 -17.55
C VAL A 56 -9.84 -12.13 -18.57
N SER A 57 -8.66 -11.63 -18.15
CA SER A 57 -7.51 -11.48 -19.05
C SER A 57 -6.17 -11.55 -18.33
N TYR A 58 -5.44 -12.63 -18.55
CA TYR A 58 -4.07 -12.78 -18.04
C TYR A 58 -3.07 -11.85 -18.70
N GLU A 59 -3.35 -11.34 -19.89
CA GLU A 59 -2.44 -10.48 -20.65
C GLU A 59 -2.09 -9.19 -19.93
N HIS A 60 -3.07 -8.51 -19.34
CA HIS A 60 -2.84 -7.29 -18.57
C HIS A 60 -2.06 -7.55 -17.29
N ILE A 61 -2.31 -8.69 -16.64
CA ILE A 61 -1.61 -9.09 -15.40
C ILE A 61 -0.16 -9.41 -15.71
N ILE A 62 0.10 -10.22 -16.73
CA ILE A 62 1.47 -10.55 -17.17
C ILE A 62 2.21 -9.28 -17.60
N GLY A 63 1.55 -8.41 -18.38
CA GLY A 63 2.11 -7.13 -18.78
C GLY A 63 2.49 -6.26 -17.58
N GLY A 64 1.61 -6.14 -16.59
CA GLY A 64 1.86 -5.41 -15.35
C GLY A 64 3.02 -5.98 -14.54
N ILE A 65 3.06 -7.31 -14.39
CA ILE A 65 4.16 -8.00 -13.69
C ILE A 65 5.49 -7.78 -14.41
N MET A 66 5.53 -7.90 -15.73
CA MET A 66 6.76 -7.68 -16.51
C MET A 66 7.27 -6.23 -16.36
N VAL A 67 6.38 -5.25 -16.54
CA VAL A 67 6.74 -3.83 -16.39
C VAL A 67 7.22 -3.53 -14.97
N GLY A 68 6.48 -3.99 -13.96
CA GLY A 68 6.87 -3.81 -12.55
C GLY A 68 8.20 -4.50 -12.22
N ALA A 69 8.43 -5.71 -12.71
CA ALA A 69 9.67 -6.45 -12.48
C ALA A 69 10.88 -5.75 -13.14
N ILE A 70 10.73 -5.26 -14.37
CA ILE A 70 11.80 -4.54 -15.09
C ILE A 70 12.14 -3.25 -14.34
N ILE A 71 11.13 -2.42 -14.00
CA ILE A 71 11.34 -1.17 -13.28
C ILE A 71 11.95 -1.44 -11.91
N GLY A 72 11.40 -2.38 -11.15
CA GLY A 72 11.90 -2.73 -9.81
C GLY A 72 13.34 -3.26 -9.84
N ALA A 73 13.67 -4.12 -10.81
CA ALA A 73 15.04 -4.65 -10.96
C ALA A 73 16.04 -3.57 -11.37
N LEU A 74 15.67 -2.67 -12.28
CA LEU A 74 16.53 -1.55 -12.68
C LEU A 74 16.79 -0.62 -11.50
N VAL A 75 15.73 -0.18 -10.81
CA VAL A 75 15.85 0.69 -9.65
C VAL A 75 16.70 0.03 -8.56
N ALA A 76 16.44 -1.23 -8.22
CA ALA A 76 17.19 -1.95 -7.18
C ALA A 76 18.71 -2.07 -7.49
N ARG A 77 19.10 -2.08 -8.78
CA ARG A 77 20.51 -2.13 -9.18
C ARG A 77 21.18 -0.76 -9.24
N MET A 78 20.42 0.29 -9.48
CA MET A 78 20.94 1.66 -9.66
C MET A 78 21.04 2.45 -8.35
N VAL A 79 20.33 2.01 -7.31
CA VAL A 79 20.25 2.72 -6.03
C VAL A 79 21.55 2.58 -5.24
N ALA A 80 22.11 3.72 -4.83
CA ALA A 80 23.24 3.75 -3.90
C ALA A 80 22.78 3.30 -2.49
N MET A 81 23.70 2.68 -1.74
CA MET A 81 23.41 2.24 -0.36
C MET A 81 23.00 3.40 0.57
N THR A 82 23.49 4.60 0.28
CA THR A 82 23.14 5.83 1.02
C THR A 82 21.70 6.27 0.80
N SER A 83 21.11 5.94 -0.36
CA SER A 83 19.70 6.29 -0.72
C SER A 83 18.70 5.17 -0.41
N MET A 84 19.09 4.14 0.34
CA MET A 84 18.18 3.04 0.69
C MET A 84 16.94 3.48 1.46
N PRO A 85 17.00 4.40 2.47
CA PRO A 85 15.79 4.85 3.16
C PRO A 85 14.77 5.51 2.24
N GLU A 86 15.25 6.34 1.30
CA GLU A 86 14.42 6.99 0.28
C GLU A 86 13.68 5.97 -0.57
N MET A 87 14.40 4.95 -1.03
CA MET A 87 13.84 3.91 -1.89
C MET A 87 12.84 3.02 -1.14
N VAL A 88 13.09 2.73 0.13
CA VAL A 88 12.12 2.01 0.98
C VAL A 88 10.82 2.81 1.10
N ALA A 89 10.90 4.13 1.29
CA ALA A 89 9.73 4.99 1.31
C ALA A 89 8.97 4.94 -0.03
N LEU A 90 9.68 5.03 -1.16
CA LEU A 90 9.05 4.98 -2.48
C LEU A 90 8.35 3.63 -2.75
N PHE A 91 9.00 2.51 -2.43
CA PHE A 91 8.40 1.18 -2.59
C PHE A 91 7.21 0.97 -1.66
N ASN A 92 7.28 1.47 -0.42
CA ASN A 92 6.14 1.44 0.50
C ASN A 92 4.95 2.24 -0.07
N GLY A 93 5.21 3.42 -0.64
CA GLY A 93 4.19 4.24 -1.29
C GLY A 93 3.56 3.56 -2.52
N SER A 94 4.36 2.87 -3.32
CA SER A 94 3.86 2.09 -4.46
C SER A 94 2.98 0.91 -4.02
N GLY A 95 3.33 0.25 -2.92
CA GLY A 95 2.49 -0.78 -2.29
C GLY A 95 1.17 -0.20 -1.78
N GLY A 96 1.20 0.99 -1.17
CA GLY A 96 -0.02 1.72 -0.79
C GLY A 96 -0.91 2.04 -1.99
N SER A 97 -0.32 2.51 -3.09
CA SER A 97 -1.05 2.76 -4.35
C SER A 97 -1.68 1.49 -4.90
N ALA A 98 -0.97 0.36 -4.89
CA ALA A 98 -1.49 -0.93 -5.32
C ALA A 98 -2.68 -1.37 -4.46
N SER A 99 -2.59 -1.26 -3.13
CA SER A 99 -3.69 -1.58 -2.21
C SER A 99 -4.93 -0.74 -2.49
N LEU A 100 -4.76 0.57 -2.70
CA LEU A 100 -5.83 1.49 -3.06
C LEU A 100 -6.50 1.10 -4.38
N LEU A 101 -5.71 0.79 -5.41
CA LEU A 101 -6.22 0.40 -6.73
C LEU A 101 -6.94 -0.94 -6.71
N VAL A 102 -6.47 -1.91 -5.93
CA VAL A 102 -7.15 -3.20 -5.74
C VAL A 102 -8.50 -2.98 -5.06
N GLY A 103 -8.54 -2.20 -3.97
CA GLY A 103 -9.81 -1.85 -3.31
C GLY A 103 -10.78 -1.14 -4.24
N TRP A 104 -10.29 -0.20 -5.05
CA TRP A 104 -11.10 0.46 -6.06
C TRP A 104 -11.60 -0.49 -7.15
N GLY A 105 -10.71 -1.36 -7.64
CA GLY A 105 -11.01 -2.34 -8.70
C GLY A 105 -12.09 -3.34 -8.30
N THR A 106 -12.16 -3.71 -7.03
CA THR A 106 -13.20 -4.63 -6.50
C THR A 106 -14.62 -4.12 -6.75
N LEU A 107 -14.81 -2.80 -6.87
CA LEU A 107 -16.14 -2.19 -7.09
C LEU A 107 -16.67 -2.36 -8.52
N TYR A 108 -15.83 -2.72 -9.49
CA TYR A 108 -16.28 -2.99 -10.86
C TYR A 108 -16.95 -4.36 -11.03
N GLY A 109 -16.86 -5.25 -10.03
CA GLY A 109 -17.41 -6.60 -10.07
C GLY A 109 -18.93 -6.70 -9.88
N GLY A 110 -19.63 -5.59 -9.69
CA GLY A 110 -21.09 -5.56 -9.49
C GLY A 110 -21.49 -5.44 -8.01
N ASP A 111 -22.52 -6.18 -7.57
CA ASP A 111 -23.05 -6.08 -6.21
C ASP A 111 -22.02 -6.41 -5.14
N VAL A 112 -21.74 -5.43 -4.30
CA VAL A 112 -20.72 -5.50 -3.25
C VAL A 112 -21.40 -5.75 -1.90
N SER A 113 -21.05 -6.86 -1.25
CA SER A 113 -21.54 -7.13 0.11
C SER A 113 -21.03 -6.08 1.09
N THR A 114 -21.74 -5.85 2.21
CA THR A 114 -21.31 -4.91 3.26
C THR A 114 -19.92 -5.24 3.80
N PHE A 115 -19.56 -6.52 3.90
CA PHE A 115 -18.23 -6.95 4.32
C PHE A 115 -17.17 -6.58 3.28
N THR A 116 -17.46 -6.78 2.01
CA THR A 116 -16.57 -6.36 0.91
C THR A 116 -16.41 -4.85 0.88
N ALA A 117 -17.50 -4.09 1.04
CA ALA A 117 -17.45 -2.63 1.13
C ALA A 117 -16.56 -2.16 2.28
N PHE A 118 -16.65 -2.78 3.45
CA PHE A 118 -15.79 -2.49 4.59
C PHE A 118 -14.30 -2.75 4.27
N THR A 119 -13.98 -3.88 3.63
CA THR A 119 -12.59 -4.18 3.24
C THR A 119 -12.06 -3.23 2.16
N VAL A 120 -12.91 -2.79 1.23
CA VAL A 120 -12.59 -1.76 0.23
C VAL A 120 -12.26 -0.43 0.91
N VAL A 121 -13.08 0.01 1.87
CA VAL A 121 -12.81 1.23 2.66
C VAL A 121 -11.45 1.12 3.35
N LEU A 122 -11.14 0.00 4.01
CA LEU A 122 -9.84 -0.21 4.65
C LEU A 122 -8.69 -0.18 3.66
N ALA A 123 -8.84 -0.81 2.50
CA ALA A 123 -7.82 -0.83 1.45
C ALA A 123 -7.53 0.58 0.91
N ILE A 124 -8.57 1.38 0.65
CA ILE A 124 -8.44 2.76 0.17
C ILE A 124 -7.86 3.67 1.26
N LEU A 125 -8.32 3.52 2.49
CA LEU A 125 -7.85 4.28 3.64
C LEU A 125 -6.36 4.04 3.90
N ILE A 126 -5.98 2.80 4.13
CA ILE A 126 -4.60 2.42 4.43
C ILE A 126 -3.71 2.70 3.21
N GLY A 127 -4.18 2.33 2.01
CA GLY A 127 -3.46 2.54 0.75
C GLY A 127 -3.24 4.01 0.44
N GLY A 128 -4.26 4.85 0.62
CA GLY A 128 -4.17 6.30 0.37
C GLY A 128 -3.22 7.01 1.34
N ILE A 129 -3.35 6.75 2.64
CA ILE A 129 -2.45 7.31 3.66
C ILE A 129 -1.01 6.87 3.39
N THR A 130 -0.80 5.59 3.10
CA THR A 130 0.53 5.03 2.82
C THR A 130 1.12 5.63 1.54
N CYS A 131 0.34 5.77 0.48
CA CYS A 131 0.78 6.32 -0.80
C CYS A 131 1.34 7.74 -0.62
N THR A 132 0.51 8.68 -0.16
CA THR A 132 0.92 10.08 -0.05
C THR A 132 1.89 10.33 1.09
N GLY A 133 1.72 9.66 2.22
CA GLY A 133 2.66 9.74 3.34
C GLY A 133 4.07 9.30 2.94
N SER A 134 4.18 8.22 2.18
CA SER A 134 5.48 7.73 1.69
C SER A 134 6.10 8.63 0.62
N ILE A 135 5.30 9.26 -0.24
CA ILE A 135 5.81 10.26 -1.19
C ILE A 135 6.42 11.46 -0.44
N ILE A 136 5.74 11.94 0.60
CA ILE A 136 6.28 13.03 1.44
C ILE A 136 7.53 12.58 2.21
N ALA A 137 7.53 11.35 2.72
CA ALA A 137 8.72 10.78 3.38
C ALA A 137 9.90 10.69 2.41
N TYR A 138 9.70 10.16 1.21
CA TYR A 138 10.70 10.16 0.14
C TYR A 138 11.24 11.56 -0.12
N ALA A 139 10.34 12.54 -0.33
CA ALA A 139 10.73 13.91 -0.64
C ALA A 139 11.56 14.56 0.49
N LYS A 140 11.27 14.24 1.75
CA LYS A 140 12.02 14.73 2.91
C LYS A 140 13.39 14.05 3.08
N LEU A 141 13.45 12.75 2.82
CA LEU A 141 14.70 11.99 2.90
C LEU A 141 15.67 12.36 1.77
N SER A 142 15.16 12.51 0.54
CA SER A 142 15.95 12.90 -0.63
C SER A 142 16.19 14.42 -0.75
N GLU A 143 15.59 15.22 0.13
CA GLU A 143 15.57 16.70 0.07
C GLU A 143 15.09 17.25 -1.28
N SER A 144 14.38 16.42 -2.06
CA SER A 144 13.88 16.75 -3.37
C SER A 144 12.58 16.05 -3.73
N LEU A 145 11.75 16.67 -4.53
CA LEU A 145 10.59 16.06 -5.17
C LEU A 145 10.73 16.25 -6.69
N GLY A 146 11.38 15.28 -7.34
CA GLY A 146 11.79 15.41 -8.73
C GLY A 146 12.77 16.58 -8.91
N PRO A 147 12.49 17.57 -9.79
CA PRO A 147 13.38 18.71 -10.00
C PRO A 147 13.27 19.80 -8.93
N PHE A 148 12.34 19.67 -7.99
CA PHE A 148 12.08 20.71 -6.97
C PHE A 148 12.75 20.37 -5.65
N PRO A 149 13.49 21.31 -5.02
CA PRO A 149 14.03 21.13 -3.67
C PRO A 149 12.88 21.00 -2.66
N PHE A 150 12.97 20.03 -1.77
CA PHE A 150 11.98 19.79 -0.72
C PHE A 150 12.66 19.84 0.66
N PRO A 151 12.14 20.66 1.61
CA PRO A 151 12.80 20.81 2.89
C PRO A 151 12.66 19.56 3.76
N SER A 152 13.78 19.00 4.21
CA SER A 152 13.84 17.87 5.14
C SER A 152 13.33 18.24 6.55
N ALA A 153 13.34 19.52 6.90
CA ALA A 153 12.95 19.98 8.24
C ALA A 153 11.50 19.63 8.59
N ALA A 154 11.28 19.32 9.87
CA ALA A 154 9.94 19.20 10.44
C ALA A 154 9.18 20.53 10.30
N LYS A 155 7.93 20.47 9.85
CA LYS A 155 7.06 21.65 9.73
C LYS A 155 5.75 21.44 10.52
N PRO A 156 5.81 21.39 11.86
CA PRO A 156 4.60 21.34 12.67
C PRO A 156 3.87 22.69 12.60
N PHE A 157 2.56 22.64 12.63
CA PHE A 157 1.73 23.85 12.73
C PHE A 157 0.77 23.76 13.93
N PRO A 158 0.39 24.90 14.53
CA PRO A 158 -0.51 24.89 15.68
C PRO A 158 -1.88 24.30 15.27
N GLY A 159 -2.42 23.40 16.10
CA GLY A 159 -3.69 22.74 15.83
C GLY A 159 -3.61 21.50 14.94
N GLN A 160 -2.43 21.08 14.50
CA GLN A 160 -2.26 19.94 13.61
C GLN A 160 -2.90 18.64 14.10
N ARG A 161 -2.80 18.33 15.40
CA ARG A 161 -3.46 17.16 15.99
C ARG A 161 -4.97 17.21 15.81
N ILE A 162 -5.57 18.39 15.97
CA ILE A 162 -6.99 18.62 15.81
C ILE A 162 -7.38 18.40 14.34
N VAL A 163 -6.64 18.99 13.40
CA VAL A 163 -6.86 18.81 11.96
C VAL A 163 -6.78 17.34 11.56
N ASN A 164 -5.72 16.63 11.97
CA ASN A 164 -5.57 15.20 11.67
C ASN A 164 -6.70 14.37 12.30
N SER A 165 -7.15 14.70 13.51
CA SER A 165 -8.29 14.00 14.14
C SER A 165 -9.59 14.26 13.40
N ILE A 166 -9.83 15.49 12.95
CA ILE A 166 -11.03 15.83 12.16
C ILE A 166 -11.01 15.09 10.82
N LEU A 167 -9.87 15.08 10.12
CA LEU A 167 -9.71 14.33 8.87
C LEU A 167 -9.98 12.84 9.06
N LEU A 168 -9.43 12.25 10.12
CA LEU A 168 -9.64 10.83 10.44
C LEU A 168 -11.12 10.53 10.74
N ILE A 169 -11.76 11.36 11.56
CA ILE A 169 -13.19 11.17 11.92
C ILE A 169 -14.06 11.34 10.66
N ALA A 170 -13.82 12.38 9.86
CA ALA A 170 -14.55 12.61 8.61
C ALA A 170 -14.39 11.43 7.63
N MET A 171 -13.19 10.90 7.50
CA MET A 171 -12.89 9.74 6.66
C MET A 171 -13.61 8.48 7.15
N LEU A 172 -13.60 8.20 8.45
CA LEU A 172 -14.32 7.06 9.03
C LEU A 172 -15.83 7.22 8.87
N ALA A 173 -16.38 8.41 9.07
CA ALA A 173 -17.78 8.69 8.84
C ALA A 173 -18.18 8.48 7.37
N SER A 174 -17.38 8.97 6.43
CA SER A 174 -17.58 8.74 5.00
C SER A 174 -17.50 7.25 4.64
N GLY A 175 -16.58 6.51 5.27
CA GLY A 175 -16.46 5.05 5.09
C GLY A 175 -17.69 4.29 5.58
N ILE A 176 -18.26 4.68 6.72
CA ILE A 176 -19.51 4.10 7.24
C ILE A 176 -20.66 4.36 6.26
N GLN A 177 -20.80 5.60 5.78
CA GLN A 177 -21.84 5.94 4.80
C GLN A 177 -21.68 5.16 3.49
N PHE A 178 -20.45 5.00 3.01
CA PHE A 178 -20.18 4.16 1.84
C PHE A 178 -20.57 2.69 2.06
N CYS A 179 -20.33 2.12 3.24
CA CYS A 179 -20.70 0.75 3.56
C CYS A 179 -22.23 0.53 3.63
N MET A 180 -23.01 1.57 3.82
CA MET A 180 -24.49 1.48 3.81
C MET A 180 -25.06 1.38 2.39
N GLU A 181 -24.44 2.08 1.43
CA GLU A 181 -24.82 2.07 0.01
C GLU A 181 -23.56 2.02 -0.87
N PRO A 182 -22.92 0.85 -0.99
CA PRO A 182 -21.68 0.72 -1.73
C PRO A 182 -21.92 0.86 -3.24
N SER A 183 -21.28 1.86 -3.85
CA SER A 183 -21.33 2.10 -5.30
C SER A 183 -20.03 2.75 -5.74
N ILE A 184 -19.57 2.44 -6.96
CA ILE A 184 -18.39 3.05 -7.55
C ILE A 184 -18.57 4.56 -7.79
N ASP A 185 -19.81 4.99 -8.03
CA ASP A 185 -20.15 6.41 -8.26
C ASP A 185 -20.48 7.16 -6.95
N SER A 186 -20.34 6.49 -5.80
CA SER A 186 -20.68 7.08 -4.51
C SER A 186 -19.75 8.25 -4.17
N GLN A 187 -20.34 9.41 -3.87
CA GLN A 187 -19.61 10.57 -3.35
C GLN A 187 -18.80 10.24 -2.08
N TRP A 188 -19.28 9.29 -1.28
CA TRP A 188 -18.61 8.85 -0.05
C TRP A 188 -17.31 8.10 -0.33
N LEU A 189 -17.26 7.34 -1.44
CA LEU A 189 -16.02 6.69 -1.89
C LEU A 189 -14.94 7.72 -2.23
N TYR A 190 -15.31 8.75 -3.00
CA TYR A 190 -14.40 9.85 -3.35
C TYR A 190 -13.98 10.65 -2.11
N ALA A 191 -14.89 10.83 -1.14
CA ALA A 191 -14.57 11.47 0.13
C ALA A 191 -13.54 10.67 0.94
N VAL A 192 -13.72 9.34 1.08
CA VAL A 192 -12.74 8.47 1.74
C VAL A 192 -11.38 8.57 1.06
N LEU A 193 -11.35 8.49 -0.27
CA LEU A 193 -10.11 8.60 -1.05
C LEU A 193 -9.41 9.94 -0.83
N GLY A 194 -10.11 11.06 -1.01
CA GLY A 194 -9.54 12.39 -0.85
C GLY A 194 -9.04 12.65 0.57
N LEU A 195 -9.83 12.26 1.58
CA LEU A 195 -9.45 12.42 2.98
C LEU A 195 -8.27 11.52 3.37
N ALA A 196 -8.19 10.29 2.86
CA ALA A 196 -7.06 9.39 3.09
C ALA A 196 -5.76 9.96 2.49
N LEU A 197 -5.79 10.43 1.25
CA LEU A 197 -4.65 11.06 0.59
C LEU A 197 -4.19 12.33 1.35
N MET A 198 -5.13 13.15 1.77
CA MET A 198 -4.85 14.37 2.54
C MET A 198 -4.25 14.04 3.92
N LEU A 199 -4.81 13.05 4.62
CA LEU A 199 -4.33 12.63 5.93
C LEU A 199 -2.91 12.08 5.85
N GLY A 200 -2.55 11.33 4.80
CA GLY A 200 -1.19 10.85 4.58
C GLY A 200 -0.18 11.99 4.49
N VAL A 201 -0.49 13.04 3.74
CA VAL A 201 0.34 14.26 3.66
C VAL A 201 0.45 14.94 5.02
N MET A 202 -0.70 15.21 5.66
CA MET A 202 -0.76 15.95 6.92
C MET A 202 -0.10 15.21 8.10
N ALA A 203 -0.10 13.88 8.08
CA ALA A 203 0.54 13.08 9.12
C ALA A 203 2.08 13.14 9.04
N VAL A 204 2.64 13.23 7.83
CA VAL A 204 4.09 13.12 7.61
C VAL A 204 4.81 14.48 7.57
N ILE A 205 4.12 15.56 7.17
CA ILE A 205 4.72 16.91 7.10
C ILE A 205 5.43 17.36 8.40
N PRO A 206 4.91 17.09 9.62
CA PRO A 206 5.56 17.53 10.86
C PRO A 206 6.77 16.71 11.27
N ILE A 207 6.99 15.54 10.66
CA ILE A 207 8.13 14.68 10.98
C ILE A 207 9.32 15.15 10.15
N GLY A 208 10.49 15.34 10.77
CA GLY A 208 11.73 15.67 10.05
C GLY A 208 12.30 14.45 9.33
N GLY A 209 13.04 14.66 8.22
CA GLY A 209 13.69 13.56 7.50
C GLY A 209 14.70 12.80 8.36
N ALA A 210 15.35 13.46 9.30
CA ALA A 210 16.28 12.82 10.25
C ALA A 210 15.58 11.93 11.31
N ASP A 211 14.27 12.08 11.48
CA ASP A 211 13.46 11.33 12.46
C ASP A 211 12.64 10.20 11.79
N MET A 212 12.81 10.01 10.48
CA MET A 212 12.22 8.94 9.66
C MET A 212 13.21 7.80 9.48
#